data_02dd5512bbe0f72ef020ecd04f2d86d9
#
_entry.id   02dd5512bbe0f72ef020ecd04f2d86d9
#
_cell.length_a   1.000
_cell.length_b   1.000
_cell.length_c   1.000
_cell.angle_alpha   90.00
_cell.angle_beta   90.00
_cell.angle_gamma   90.00
#
_symmetry.space_group_name_H-M   'P 1'
#
loop_
_entity.id
_entity.type
_entity.pdbx_description
1 polymer ?
#
loop_
_entity_poly.entity_id
_entity_poly.type
_entity_poly.pdbx_seq_one_letter_code
_entity_poly.pdbx_strand_id
1 'polypeptide(L)'
;MLKSRHRSYPILDENDKVVGTLSRFHLIKPRRKRVVLVDHNEAAQSVPGLEQADILAIIDHHRLADIQTGGPIYFRNEPVGSTATIIAEMYQERGLMPSQNLAGLMAAAIVADTVMFKSPTSTPRDHRMAERMARIANISLDEL
;
A
#
# COMPACT_ATOMS: atom_id res chain seq x y z
N MET A 1 -20.72 16.39 -23.64
CA MET A 1 -20.60 17.55 -22.73
C MET A 1 -20.05 18.81 -23.39
N LEU A 2 -19.02 18.76 -24.22
CA LEU A 2 -18.43 19.97 -24.83
C LEU A 2 -19.37 20.68 -25.81
N LYS A 3 -20.29 20.00 -26.47
CA LYS A 3 -21.25 20.53 -27.46
C LYS A 3 -22.62 20.91 -26.87
N SER A 4 -22.83 20.70 -25.57
CA SER A 4 -24.10 20.93 -24.90
C SER A 4 -24.06 22.23 -24.07
N ARG A 5 -25.18 22.94 -23.97
CA ARG A 5 -25.33 24.13 -23.12
C ARG A 5 -25.48 23.81 -21.63
N HIS A 6 -25.75 22.56 -21.28
CA HIS A 6 -25.93 22.14 -19.89
C HIS A 6 -24.61 22.14 -19.13
N ARG A 7 -24.62 22.58 -17.88
CA ARG A 7 -23.45 22.62 -17.00
C ARG A 7 -23.29 21.36 -16.15
N SER A 8 -24.38 20.61 -15.94
CA SER A 8 -24.43 19.38 -15.16
C SER A 8 -25.32 18.35 -15.82
N TYR A 9 -25.03 17.10 -15.57
CA TYR A 9 -25.73 15.92 -16.13
C TYR A 9 -26.03 14.95 -14.99
N PRO A 10 -27.24 14.38 -14.92
CA PRO A 10 -27.52 13.29 -13.99
C PRO A 10 -26.72 12.04 -14.39
N ILE A 11 -26.28 11.30 -13.38
CA ILE A 11 -25.74 9.96 -13.53
C ILE A 11 -26.82 9.00 -13.08
N LEU A 12 -27.16 8.05 -13.92
CA LEU A 12 -28.18 7.03 -13.66
C LEU A 12 -27.52 5.70 -13.35
N ASP A 13 -28.15 4.89 -12.52
CA ASP A 13 -27.82 3.48 -12.37
C ASP A 13 -28.49 2.63 -13.46
N GLU A 14 -28.34 1.30 -13.36
CA GLU A 14 -28.89 0.33 -14.30
C GLU A 14 -30.45 0.32 -14.35
N ASN A 15 -31.11 0.94 -13.38
CA ASN A 15 -32.56 1.07 -13.27
C ASN A 15 -33.07 2.48 -13.59
N ASP A 16 -32.26 3.30 -14.29
CA ASP A 16 -32.56 4.69 -14.62
C ASP A 16 -32.78 5.61 -13.41
N LYS A 17 -32.32 5.20 -12.21
CA LYS A 17 -32.40 6.02 -11.00
C LYS A 17 -31.22 6.96 -10.93
N VAL A 18 -31.45 8.24 -10.59
CA VAL A 18 -30.39 9.23 -10.39
C VAL A 18 -29.56 8.88 -9.16
N VAL A 19 -28.27 8.56 -9.36
CA VAL A 19 -27.31 8.23 -8.31
C VAL A 19 -26.28 9.35 -8.09
N GLY A 20 -26.26 10.37 -8.95
CA GLY A 20 -25.36 11.49 -8.81
C GLY A 20 -25.48 12.53 -9.92
N THR A 21 -24.62 13.52 -9.91
CA THR A 21 -24.49 14.51 -10.95
C THR A 21 -23.03 14.70 -11.36
N LEU A 22 -22.80 14.83 -12.67
CA LEU A 22 -21.50 15.16 -13.24
C LEU A 22 -21.56 16.56 -13.84
N SER A 23 -20.67 17.46 -13.41
CA SER A 23 -20.53 18.80 -13.96
C SER A 23 -19.21 18.93 -14.75
N ARG A 24 -19.13 19.98 -15.58
CA ARG A 24 -17.86 20.32 -16.27
C ARG A 24 -16.73 20.58 -15.28
N PHE A 25 -17.04 21.13 -14.12
CA PHE A 25 -16.07 21.40 -13.08
C PHE A 25 -15.40 20.12 -12.57
N HIS A 26 -16.15 18.99 -12.43
CA HIS A 26 -15.61 17.70 -12.03
C HIS A 26 -14.62 17.14 -13.05
N LEU A 27 -14.79 17.48 -14.34
CA LEU A 27 -13.87 17.06 -15.40
C LEU A 27 -12.59 17.92 -15.45
N ILE A 28 -12.72 19.22 -15.14
CA ILE A 28 -11.58 20.16 -15.16
C ILE A 28 -10.72 19.98 -13.91
N LYS A 29 -11.34 19.65 -12.78
CA LYS A 29 -10.68 19.49 -11.48
C LYS A 29 -11.11 18.18 -10.83
N PRO A 30 -10.68 17.02 -11.38
CA PRO A 30 -11.03 15.73 -10.83
C PRO A 30 -10.45 15.58 -9.42
N ARG A 31 -11.23 14.99 -8.53
CA ARG A 31 -10.76 14.60 -7.20
C ARG A 31 -9.87 13.35 -7.36
N ARG A 32 -8.57 13.54 -7.28
CA ARG A 32 -7.63 12.42 -7.31
C ARG A 32 -7.80 11.53 -6.07
N LYS A 33 -7.70 10.23 -6.26
CA LYS A 33 -7.66 9.29 -5.14
C LYS A 33 -6.31 9.39 -4.46
N ARG A 34 -6.31 9.39 -3.12
CA ARG A 34 -5.08 9.38 -2.32
C ARG A 34 -4.70 7.94 -2.04
N VAL A 35 -3.47 7.57 -2.34
CA VAL A 35 -2.98 6.19 -2.22
C VAL A 35 -1.66 6.14 -1.46
N VAL A 36 -1.41 5.01 -0.83
CA VAL A 36 -0.12 4.60 -0.28
C VAL A 36 0.30 3.35 -1.03
N LEU A 37 1.50 3.33 -1.58
CA LEU A 37 2.08 2.15 -2.20
C LEU A 37 2.85 1.36 -1.14
N VAL A 38 2.62 0.06 -1.12
CA VAL A 38 3.29 -0.87 -0.20
C VAL A 38 3.81 -2.02 -1.02
N ASP A 39 5.08 -2.36 -0.82
CA ASP A 39 5.74 -3.50 -1.44
C ASP A 39 5.99 -3.38 -2.94
N HIS A 40 5.94 -2.18 -3.48
CA HIS A 40 6.37 -1.87 -4.83
C HIS A 40 6.57 -0.37 -5.03
N ASN A 41 7.49 -0.01 -5.93
CA ASN A 41 7.74 1.36 -6.38
C ASN A 41 7.94 1.43 -7.92
N GLU A 42 7.47 0.43 -8.64
CA GLU A 42 7.56 0.31 -10.09
C GLU A 42 6.18 0.45 -10.73
N ALA A 43 6.05 1.33 -11.75
CA ALA A 43 4.78 1.63 -12.40
C ALA A 43 4.14 0.39 -13.04
N ALA A 44 4.95 -0.49 -13.62
CA ALA A 44 4.50 -1.73 -14.24
C ALA A 44 3.87 -2.74 -13.25
N GLN A 45 4.21 -2.65 -11.97
CA GLN A 45 3.67 -3.50 -10.90
C GLN A 45 2.43 -2.89 -10.24
N SER A 46 2.10 -1.65 -10.59
CA SER A 46 1.00 -0.92 -9.98
C SER A 46 -0.32 -1.17 -10.71
N VAL A 47 -1.42 -0.85 -10.02
CA VAL A 47 -2.75 -0.92 -10.62
C VAL A 47 -2.91 0.11 -11.74
N PRO A 48 -3.69 -0.21 -12.81
CA PRO A 48 -4.03 0.76 -13.84
C PRO A 48 -4.69 2.02 -13.24
N GLY A 49 -4.30 3.19 -13.71
CA GLY A 49 -4.85 4.47 -13.26
C GLY A 49 -4.07 5.11 -12.11
N LEU A 50 -2.94 4.54 -11.68
CA LEU A 50 -2.09 5.14 -10.63
C LEU A 50 -1.66 6.56 -10.99
N GLU A 51 -1.42 6.86 -12.26
CA GLU A 51 -1.06 8.19 -12.78
C GLU A 51 -2.14 9.26 -12.51
N GLN A 52 -3.37 8.82 -12.19
CA GLN A 52 -4.49 9.69 -11.83
C GLN A 52 -4.68 9.84 -10.32
N ALA A 53 -3.85 9.19 -9.52
CA ALA A 53 -3.90 9.25 -8.07
C ALA A 53 -2.90 10.27 -7.50
N ASP A 54 -3.10 10.64 -6.24
CA ASP A 54 -2.12 11.37 -5.43
C ASP A 54 -1.42 10.36 -4.51
N ILE A 55 -0.17 10.05 -4.80
CA ILE A 55 0.64 9.16 -3.97
C ILE A 55 1.08 9.94 -2.73
N LEU A 56 0.73 9.44 -1.55
CA LEU A 56 1.06 10.05 -0.26
C LEU A 56 2.32 9.48 0.37
N ALA A 57 2.54 8.19 0.15
CA ALA A 57 3.67 7.47 0.71
C ALA A 57 4.00 6.25 -0.15
N ILE A 58 5.27 5.85 -0.08
CA ILE A 58 5.76 4.56 -0.58
C ILE A 58 6.54 3.90 0.56
N ILE A 59 6.22 2.64 0.85
CA ILE A 59 6.93 1.81 1.82
C ILE A 59 7.33 0.52 1.10
N ASP A 60 8.64 0.28 0.98
CA ASP A 60 9.13 -0.78 0.11
C ASP A 60 10.51 -1.29 0.56
N HIS A 61 10.91 -2.45 0.05
CA HIS A 61 12.22 -3.05 0.26
C HIS A 61 12.95 -3.39 -1.06
N HIS A 62 12.30 -3.18 -2.18
CA HIS A 62 12.86 -3.42 -3.50
C HIS A 62 13.83 -2.34 -3.95
N ARG A 63 14.53 -2.61 -5.06
CA ARG A 63 15.32 -1.57 -5.75
C ARG A 63 14.41 -0.38 -6.13
N LEU A 64 15.00 0.80 -6.19
CA LEU A 64 14.28 1.98 -6.69
C LEU A 64 13.97 1.82 -8.17
N ALA A 65 12.74 2.16 -8.55
CA ALA A 65 12.27 2.09 -9.91
C ALA A 65 11.77 3.47 -10.42
N ASP A 66 10.63 3.53 -11.10
CA ASP A 66 10.25 4.63 -11.97
C ASP A 66 8.96 5.39 -11.53
N ILE A 67 8.45 5.14 -10.34
CA ILE A 67 7.30 5.87 -9.83
C ILE A 67 7.61 7.36 -9.72
N GLN A 68 6.78 8.18 -10.37
CA GLN A 68 6.85 9.63 -10.30
C GLN A 68 5.73 10.18 -9.42
N THR A 69 6.04 11.21 -8.64
CA THR A 69 5.09 11.88 -7.74
C THR A 69 4.97 13.36 -8.09
N GLY A 70 3.79 13.93 -7.88
CA GLY A 70 3.52 15.34 -8.16
C GLY A 70 4.14 16.31 -7.14
N GLY A 71 4.71 15.83 -6.04
CA GLY A 71 5.34 16.61 -4.99
C GLY A 71 6.06 15.72 -3.98
N PRO A 72 6.62 16.30 -2.89
CA PRO A 72 7.26 15.53 -1.83
C PRO A 72 6.27 14.56 -1.16
N ILE A 73 6.73 13.33 -0.92
CA ILE A 73 5.96 12.28 -0.25
C ILE A 73 6.76 11.68 0.91
N TYR A 74 6.11 10.92 1.78
CA TYR A 74 6.81 10.03 2.68
C TYR A 74 7.33 8.84 1.88
N PHE A 75 8.65 8.63 1.89
CA PHE A 75 9.27 7.52 1.19
C PHE A 75 10.18 6.75 2.17
N ARG A 76 9.87 5.47 2.39
CA ARG A 76 10.65 4.58 3.24
C ARG A 76 10.99 3.32 2.45
N ASN A 77 12.23 3.21 2.03
CA ASN A 77 12.77 2.04 1.35
C ASN A 77 14.01 1.58 2.11
N GLU A 78 14.03 0.31 2.50
CA GLU A 78 15.09 -0.23 3.33
C GLU A 78 15.54 -1.62 2.87
N PRO A 79 16.86 -1.94 2.94
CA PRO A 79 17.40 -3.21 2.49
C PRO A 79 17.14 -4.31 3.54
N VAL A 80 15.92 -4.82 3.55
CA VAL A 80 15.43 -5.94 4.38
C VAL A 80 14.80 -7.00 3.50
N GLY A 81 14.50 -8.16 4.06
CA GLY A 81 13.95 -9.29 3.31
C GLY A 81 12.46 -9.18 3.00
N SER A 82 11.72 -8.30 3.69
CA SER A 82 10.27 -8.11 3.50
C SER A 82 9.83 -6.71 3.86
N THR A 83 8.90 -6.15 3.10
CA THR A 83 8.23 -4.88 3.47
C THR A 83 7.45 -5.02 4.77
N ALA A 84 6.95 -6.21 5.10
CA ALA A 84 6.27 -6.46 6.37
C ALA A 84 7.20 -6.24 7.57
N THR A 85 8.52 -6.45 7.44
CA THR A 85 9.52 -6.10 8.44
C THR A 85 9.52 -4.60 8.72
N ILE A 86 9.53 -3.77 7.67
CA ILE A 86 9.48 -2.31 7.80
C ILE A 86 8.18 -1.88 8.50
N ILE A 87 7.04 -2.45 8.11
CA ILE A 87 5.74 -2.13 8.72
C ILE A 87 5.72 -2.52 10.20
N ALA A 88 6.24 -3.71 10.57
CA ALA A 88 6.33 -4.15 11.96
C ALA A 88 7.20 -3.21 12.81
N GLU A 89 8.31 -2.73 12.26
CA GLU A 89 9.16 -1.71 12.90
C GLU A 89 8.44 -0.37 13.03
N MET A 90 7.66 0.07 12.02
CA MET A 90 6.86 1.29 12.10
C MET A 90 5.82 1.24 13.24
N TYR A 91 5.23 0.08 13.51
CA TYR A 91 4.38 -0.12 14.69
C TYR A 91 5.17 0.09 15.98
N GLN A 92 6.36 -0.51 16.07
CA GLN A 92 7.23 -0.39 17.23
C GLN A 92 7.70 1.06 17.46
N GLU A 93 8.17 1.73 16.42
CA GLU A 93 8.64 3.12 16.45
C GLU A 93 7.57 4.09 16.98
N ARG A 94 6.31 3.79 16.70
CA ARG A 94 5.15 4.60 17.14
C ARG A 94 4.56 4.16 18.48
N GLY A 95 5.12 3.15 19.11
CA GLY A 95 4.57 2.58 20.35
C GLY A 95 3.18 1.94 20.15
N LEU A 96 2.85 1.55 18.92
CA LEU A 96 1.58 0.92 18.58
C LEU A 96 1.71 -0.61 18.62
N MET A 97 0.61 -1.28 19.00
CA MET A 97 0.53 -2.73 18.98
C MET A 97 -0.44 -3.17 17.88
N PRO A 98 -0.03 -4.01 16.93
CA PRO A 98 -0.96 -4.58 15.97
C PRO A 98 -1.92 -5.57 16.65
N SER A 99 -3.08 -5.81 16.03
CA SER A 99 -3.94 -6.92 16.46
C SER A 99 -3.27 -8.28 16.25
N GLN A 100 -3.72 -9.31 16.95
CA GLN A 100 -3.17 -10.67 16.80
C GLN A 100 -3.22 -11.14 15.34
N ASN A 101 -4.35 -10.96 14.66
CA ASN A 101 -4.50 -11.34 13.27
C ASN A 101 -3.52 -10.61 12.34
N LEU A 102 -3.35 -9.29 12.53
CA LEU A 102 -2.42 -8.51 11.74
C LEU A 102 -0.97 -8.89 12.01
N ALA A 103 -0.64 -9.16 13.28
CA ALA A 103 0.68 -9.62 13.65
C ALA A 103 0.99 -11.00 13.00
N GLY A 104 0.03 -11.93 13.01
CA GLY A 104 0.15 -13.22 12.33
C GLY A 104 0.38 -13.08 10.83
N LEU A 105 -0.40 -12.20 10.17
CA LEU A 105 -0.20 -11.92 8.75
C LEU A 105 1.17 -11.32 8.45
N MET A 106 1.66 -10.39 9.28
CA MET A 106 3.01 -9.83 9.11
C MET A 106 4.10 -10.88 9.35
N ALA A 107 3.95 -11.76 10.35
CA ALA A 107 4.89 -12.86 10.56
C ALA A 107 4.93 -13.79 9.35
N ALA A 108 3.78 -14.21 8.84
CA ALA A 108 3.67 -15.06 7.66
C ALA A 108 4.28 -14.40 6.41
N ALA A 109 4.03 -13.12 6.19
CA ALA A 109 4.63 -12.37 5.07
C ALA A 109 6.15 -12.35 5.15
N ILE A 110 6.72 -12.03 6.33
CA ILE A 110 8.19 -12.03 6.52
C ILE A 110 8.79 -13.41 6.24
N VAL A 111 8.17 -14.46 6.77
CA VAL A 111 8.62 -15.85 6.57
C VAL A 111 8.56 -16.25 5.09
N ALA A 112 7.47 -15.88 4.40
CA ALA A 112 7.29 -16.19 2.97
C ALA A 112 8.33 -15.45 2.10
N ASP A 113 8.48 -14.14 2.25
CA ASP A 113 9.40 -13.31 1.46
C ASP A 113 10.87 -13.71 1.68
N THR A 114 11.21 -14.09 2.91
CA THR A 114 12.56 -14.52 3.27
C THR A 114 12.83 -16.01 3.03
N VAL A 115 11.84 -16.75 2.55
CA VAL A 115 11.93 -18.22 2.35
C VAL A 115 12.42 -18.90 3.62
N MET A 116 11.71 -18.70 4.75
CA MET A 116 12.15 -19.15 6.08
C MET A 116 13.58 -18.70 6.40
N PHE A 117 13.84 -17.42 6.15
CA PHE A 117 15.14 -16.74 6.38
C PHE A 117 16.32 -17.31 5.57
N LYS A 118 16.06 -18.12 4.56
CA LYS A 118 17.09 -18.70 3.66
C LYS A 118 17.40 -17.81 2.46
N SER A 119 16.57 -16.79 2.18
CA SER A 119 16.83 -15.85 1.11
C SER A 119 18.11 -15.07 1.37
N PRO A 120 18.92 -14.80 0.34
CA PRO A 120 20.12 -13.95 0.47
C PRO A 120 19.78 -12.50 0.85
N THR A 121 18.52 -12.08 0.71
CA THR A 121 18.02 -10.76 1.11
C THR A 121 17.59 -10.72 2.57
N SER A 122 17.49 -11.89 3.26
CA SER A 122 17.11 -11.97 4.66
C SER A 122 18.12 -11.29 5.56
N THR A 123 17.64 -10.54 6.53
CA THR A 123 18.45 -9.79 7.49
C THR A 123 18.12 -10.16 8.94
N PRO A 124 19.01 -9.85 9.91
CA PRO A 124 18.68 -10.02 11.32
C PRO A 124 17.45 -9.21 11.78
N ARG A 125 17.07 -8.19 11.03
CA ARG A 125 15.85 -7.41 11.31
C ARG A 125 14.60 -8.21 11.01
N ASP A 126 14.60 -8.94 9.91
CA ASP A 126 13.50 -9.83 9.52
C ASP A 126 13.24 -10.90 10.58
N HIS A 127 14.29 -11.55 11.06
CA HIS A 127 14.19 -12.50 12.17
C HIS A 127 13.54 -11.89 13.41
N ARG A 128 14.08 -10.75 13.89
CA ARG A 128 13.56 -10.11 15.11
C ARG A 128 12.10 -9.70 14.97
N MET A 129 11.72 -9.18 13.81
CA MET A 129 10.33 -8.73 13.61
C MET A 129 9.39 -9.92 13.43
N ALA A 130 9.78 -10.98 12.72
CA ALA A 130 8.99 -12.20 12.62
C ALA A 130 8.72 -12.83 13.99
N GLU A 131 9.76 -13.00 14.81
CA GLU A 131 9.62 -13.53 16.19
C GLU A 131 8.72 -12.64 17.06
N ARG A 132 8.86 -11.31 16.95
CA ARG A 132 8.03 -10.37 17.67
C ARG A 132 6.57 -10.47 17.24
N MET A 133 6.31 -10.52 15.95
CA MET A 133 4.96 -10.63 15.40
C MET A 133 4.33 -11.98 15.75
N ALA A 134 5.08 -13.08 15.68
CA ALA A 134 4.61 -14.40 16.08
C ALA A 134 4.21 -14.44 17.57
N ARG A 135 5.01 -13.83 18.45
CA ARG A 135 4.65 -13.70 19.89
C ARG A 135 3.37 -12.92 20.11
N ILE A 136 3.16 -11.81 19.39
CA ILE A 136 1.91 -11.00 19.51
C ILE A 136 0.72 -11.80 18.98
N ALA A 137 0.92 -12.56 17.90
CA ALA A 137 -0.10 -13.41 17.30
C ALA A 137 -0.38 -14.69 18.12
N ASN A 138 0.49 -15.04 19.06
CA ASN A 138 0.46 -16.29 19.83
C ASN A 138 0.52 -17.53 18.93
N ILE A 139 1.45 -17.52 17.96
CA ILE A 139 1.74 -18.62 17.03
C ILE A 139 3.23 -18.96 17.06
N SER A 140 3.58 -20.18 16.62
CA SER A 140 4.96 -20.57 16.35
C SER A 140 5.33 -20.23 14.90
N LEU A 141 6.58 -19.79 14.67
CA LEU A 141 7.08 -19.59 13.30
C LEU A 141 7.24 -20.92 12.55
N ASP A 142 7.43 -22.02 13.27
CA ASP A 142 7.56 -23.37 12.67
C ASP A 142 6.21 -23.91 12.15
N GLU A 143 5.10 -23.26 12.48
CA GLU A 143 3.75 -23.63 12.05
C GLU A 143 3.28 -22.83 10.82
N LEU A 144 4.10 -21.86 10.37
CA LEU A 144 3.86 -21.03 9.20
C LEU A 144 4.52 -21.62 7.96
#